data_d0139fa00e8ecb1cf2cd1ae63218a217
#
_entry.id   d0139fa00e8ecb1cf2cd1ae63218a217
#
_cell.length_a   1.000
_cell.length_b   1.000
_cell.length_c   1.000
_cell.angle_alpha   90.00
_cell.angle_beta   90.00
_cell.angle_gamma   90.00
#
_symmetry.space_group_name_H-M   'P 1'
#
loop_
_entity.id
_entity.type
_entity.pdbx_description
1 polymer ?
#
loop_
_entity_poly.entity_id
_entity_poly.type
_entity_poly.pdbx_seq_one_letter_code
_entity_poly.pdbx_strand_id
1 'polypeptide(L)'
;MRRFFPLISIFLLSLFPVAVSAQDSVVVSQLPLSDSIGSKAKYAAVIELPKGYLSGISVIVREPDVYHGVLFNEFGITALEFTYHPRTGKVDLIEVIPMLDKWYVRRVLKSDLQRVMENLLHGISVYKDEKYHVSYSFSLMKDEVEPDAAEGESDGTEE
;
A
#
# COMPACT_ATOMS: atom_id res chain seq x y z
N MET A 1 74.07 19.41 27.84
CA MET A 1 73.40 20.34 26.91
C MET A 1 72.82 19.50 25.75
N ARG A 2 71.54 19.14 25.78
CA ARG A 2 70.81 18.73 24.60
C ARG A 2 69.33 18.81 24.96
N ARG A 3 68.63 19.75 24.35
CA ARG A 3 67.24 20.04 24.56
C ARG A 3 66.42 19.05 23.70
N PHE A 4 65.63 18.20 24.34
CA PHE A 4 64.62 17.40 23.63
C PHE A 4 63.31 18.13 23.67
N PHE A 5 62.82 18.52 22.50
CA PHE A 5 61.45 18.99 22.28
C PHE A 5 60.57 17.77 22.18
N PRO A 6 59.52 17.64 22.97
CA PRO A 6 58.46 16.68 22.66
C PRO A 6 57.52 17.30 21.62
N LEU A 7 57.48 16.65 20.48
CA LEU A 7 56.46 16.89 19.47
C LEU A 7 55.11 16.46 20.02
N ILE A 8 54.29 17.43 20.40
CA ILE A 8 52.88 17.22 20.74
C ILE A 8 52.16 17.00 19.40
N SER A 9 51.94 15.72 19.07
CA SER A 9 51.06 15.35 17.99
C SER A 9 49.62 15.61 18.42
N ILE A 10 49.07 16.71 17.97
CA ILE A 10 47.64 17.02 18.12
C ILE A 10 46.89 16.10 17.17
N PHE A 11 46.40 15.00 17.71
CA PHE A 11 45.47 14.11 17.01
C PHE A 11 44.11 14.81 16.97
N LEU A 12 43.90 15.56 15.89
CA LEU A 12 42.61 16.20 15.61
C LEU A 12 41.62 15.12 15.21
N LEU A 13 40.92 14.57 16.21
CA LEU A 13 39.84 13.66 16.03
C LEU A 13 38.69 14.45 15.41
N SER A 14 38.60 14.44 14.08
CA SER A 14 37.48 15.00 13.34
C SER A 14 36.25 14.19 13.67
N LEU A 15 35.39 14.70 14.55
CA LEU A 15 34.01 14.27 14.72
C LEU A 15 33.28 14.54 13.41
N PHE A 16 33.20 13.54 12.53
CA PHE A 16 32.22 13.54 11.48
C PHE A 16 30.87 13.27 12.16
N PRO A 17 29.91 14.19 12.06
CA PRO A 17 28.53 13.84 12.41
C PRO A 17 28.08 12.79 11.40
N VAL A 18 27.93 11.56 11.85
CA VAL A 18 27.17 10.55 11.13
C VAL A 18 25.76 11.10 11.09
N ALA A 19 25.38 11.71 9.98
CA ALA A 19 23.99 11.99 9.69
C ALA A 19 23.31 10.65 9.57
N VAL A 20 22.71 10.18 10.67
CA VAL A 20 21.71 9.14 10.65
C VAL A 20 20.56 9.74 9.85
N SER A 21 20.51 9.43 8.56
CA SER A 21 19.30 9.61 7.77
C SER A 21 18.26 8.69 8.40
N ALA A 22 17.44 9.23 9.30
CA ALA A 22 16.16 8.67 9.58
C ALA A 22 15.46 8.61 8.22
N GLN A 23 15.32 7.42 7.66
CA GLN A 23 14.37 7.19 6.58
C GLN A 23 13.01 7.46 7.21
N ASP A 24 12.58 8.71 7.14
CA ASP A 24 11.18 9.06 7.32
C ASP A 24 10.41 8.18 6.34
N SER A 25 9.71 7.21 6.88
CA SER A 25 8.70 6.48 6.14
C SER A 25 7.73 7.56 5.68
N VAL A 26 7.81 7.94 4.41
CA VAL A 26 6.89 8.92 3.83
C VAL A 26 5.51 8.31 3.95
N VAL A 27 4.79 8.72 4.99
CA VAL A 27 3.38 8.35 5.15
C VAL A 27 2.63 9.10 4.07
N VAL A 28 2.35 8.43 2.97
CA VAL A 28 1.55 9.00 1.90
C VAL A 28 0.10 9.01 2.37
N SER A 29 -0.36 10.21 2.76
CA SER A 29 -1.74 10.44 3.17
C SER A 29 -2.64 10.56 1.95
N GLN A 30 -3.75 9.85 1.98
CA GLN A 30 -4.80 9.89 0.96
C GLN A 30 -6.18 9.95 1.63
N LEU A 31 -7.25 10.03 0.84
CA LEU A 31 -8.60 9.96 1.40
C LEU A 31 -8.81 8.61 2.11
N PRO A 32 -9.33 8.62 3.36
CA PRO A 32 -9.67 7.40 4.07
C PRO A 32 -10.66 6.54 3.29
N LEU A 33 -10.51 5.23 3.41
CA LEU A 33 -11.50 4.29 2.89
C LEU A 33 -12.85 4.53 3.56
N SER A 34 -13.89 4.72 2.75
CA SER A 34 -15.24 5.04 3.22
C SER A 34 -15.87 3.88 3.98
N ASP A 35 -16.54 4.16 5.10
CA ASP A 35 -17.34 3.18 5.86
C ASP A 35 -18.82 3.14 5.43
N SER A 36 -19.21 3.88 4.40
CA SER A 36 -20.57 3.86 3.87
C SER A 36 -20.84 2.55 3.13
N ILE A 37 -21.89 1.83 3.53
CA ILE A 37 -22.30 0.58 2.86
C ILE A 37 -22.53 0.83 1.38
N GLY A 38 -21.97 -0.04 0.53
CA GLY A 38 -22.01 0.07 -0.92
C GLY A 38 -20.92 0.96 -1.52
N SER A 39 -20.14 1.66 -0.69
CA SER A 39 -19.00 2.43 -1.21
C SER A 39 -17.96 1.51 -1.85
N LYS A 40 -17.33 2.00 -2.91
CA LYS A 40 -16.31 1.30 -3.68
C LYS A 40 -15.10 2.20 -3.85
N ALA A 41 -13.93 1.67 -3.58
CA ALA A 41 -12.65 2.34 -3.82
C ALA A 41 -11.75 1.48 -4.69
N LYS A 42 -11.01 2.12 -5.58
CA LYS A 42 -10.00 1.48 -6.45
C LYS A 42 -8.63 1.98 -6.06
N TYR A 43 -7.68 1.08 -5.97
CA TYR A 43 -6.29 1.38 -5.63
C TYR A 43 -5.35 0.77 -6.65
N ALA A 44 -4.35 1.52 -7.09
CA ALA A 44 -3.15 0.93 -7.65
C ALA A 44 -2.39 0.27 -6.51
N ALA A 45 -2.30 -1.05 -6.54
CA ALA A 45 -1.73 -1.85 -5.45
C ALA A 45 -0.42 -2.51 -5.87
N VAL A 46 0.57 -2.45 -4.99
CA VAL A 46 1.83 -3.15 -5.13
C VAL A 46 2.15 -3.86 -3.82
N ILE A 47 2.45 -5.14 -3.89
CA ILE A 47 2.94 -5.96 -2.78
C ILE A 47 4.34 -6.42 -3.16
N GLU A 48 5.35 -5.89 -2.48
CA GLU A 48 6.74 -6.28 -2.68
C GLU A 48 7.10 -7.40 -1.70
N LEU A 49 7.68 -8.44 -2.23
CA LEU A 49 8.10 -9.64 -1.52
C LEU A 49 9.63 -9.78 -1.62
N PRO A 50 10.31 -10.53 -0.74
CA PRO A 50 11.77 -10.71 -0.81
C PRO A 50 12.29 -11.26 -2.14
N LYS A 51 11.44 -11.91 -2.94
CA LYS A 51 11.80 -12.55 -4.21
C LYS A 51 10.92 -12.14 -5.39
N GLY A 52 10.28 -10.99 -5.33
CA GLY A 52 9.43 -10.52 -6.41
C GLY A 52 8.38 -9.53 -5.93
N TYR A 53 7.48 -9.20 -6.81
CA TYR A 53 6.38 -8.29 -6.48
C TYR A 53 5.09 -8.75 -7.17
N LEU A 54 3.98 -8.33 -6.62
CA LEU A 54 2.65 -8.45 -7.20
C LEU A 54 2.10 -7.04 -7.36
N SER A 55 1.75 -6.65 -8.58
CA SER A 55 1.14 -5.36 -8.88
C SER A 55 -0.19 -5.52 -9.59
N GLY A 56 -1.05 -4.53 -9.44
CA GLY A 56 -2.33 -4.53 -10.11
C GLY A 56 -3.32 -3.52 -9.54
N ILE A 57 -4.59 -3.76 -9.80
CA ILE A 57 -5.69 -2.92 -9.31
C ILE A 57 -6.41 -3.67 -8.20
N SER A 58 -6.48 -3.07 -7.03
CA SER A 58 -7.31 -3.55 -5.93
C SER A 58 -8.62 -2.79 -5.89
N VAL A 59 -9.72 -3.52 -5.83
CA VAL A 59 -11.07 -2.98 -5.65
C VAL A 59 -11.55 -3.41 -4.28
N ILE A 60 -11.94 -2.44 -3.45
CA ILE A 60 -12.46 -2.68 -2.12
C ILE A 60 -13.89 -2.14 -2.05
N VAL A 61 -14.83 -2.99 -1.68
CA VAL A 61 -16.25 -2.65 -1.54
C VAL A 61 -16.65 -2.80 -0.07
N ARG A 62 -17.38 -1.80 0.46
CA ARG A 62 -17.99 -1.88 1.79
C ARG A 62 -19.32 -2.59 1.72
N GLU A 63 -19.39 -3.81 2.22
CA GLU A 63 -20.59 -4.60 2.40
C GLU A 63 -21.14 -4.41 3.84
N PRO A 64 -22.38 -4.87 4.17
CA PRO A 64 -23.00 -4.62 5.47
C PRO A 64 -22.11 -4.99 6.68
N ASP A 65 -21.40 -6.12 6.61
CA ASP A 65 -20.63 -6.66 7.73
C ASP A 65 -19.12 -6.65 7.51
N VAL A 66 -18.66 -6.50 6.26
CA VAL A 66 -17.26 -6.64 5.88
C VAL A 66 -16.85 -5.60 4.83
N TYR A 67 -15.54 -5.46 4.65
CA TYR A 67 -14.97 -4.95 3.41
C TYR A 67 -14.51 -6.13 2.57
N HIS A 68 -14.97 -6.19 1.34
CA HIS A 68 -14.57 -7.20 0.37
C HIS A 68 -13.54 -6.61 -0.56
N GLY A 69 -12.34 -7.15 -0.56
CA GLY A 69 -11.21 -6.70 -1.36
C GLY A 69 -10.79 -7.74 -2.39
N VAL A 70 -10.62 -7.29 -3.63
CA VAL A 70 -10.09 -8.12 -4.73
C VAL A 70 -8.91 -7.39 -5.35
N LEU A 71 -7.81 -8.07 -5.55
CA LEU A 71 -6.64 -7.60 -6.28
C LEU A 71 -6.53 -8.36 -7.60
N PHE A 72 -6.66 -7.65 -8.69
CA PHE A 72 -6.41 -8.14 -10.03
C PHE A 72 -4.99 -7.77 -10.45
N ASN A 73 -4.26 -8.71 -11.00
CA ASN A 73 -2.95 -8.43 -11.58
C ASN A 73 -3.09 -7.66 -12.92
N GLU A 74 -1.98 -7.30 -13.52
CA GLU A 74 -1.92 -6.59 -14.81
C GLU A 74 -2.59 -7.34 -15.98
N PHE A 75 -2.79 -8.65 -15.86
CA PHE A 75 -3.49 -9.48 -16.84
C PHE A 75 -4.99 -9.64 -16.55
N GLY A 76 -5.51 -8.97 -15.52
CA GLY A 76 -6.91 -9.08 -15.10
C GLY A 76 -7.25 -10.37 -14.35
N ILE A 77 -6.26 -11.14 -13.93
CA ILE A 77 -6.45 -12.37 -13.15
C ILE A 77 -6.52 -12.00 -11.66
N THR A 78 -7.49 -12.58 -10.95
CA THR A 78 -7.56 -12.46 -9.49
C THR A 78 -6.29 -13.04 -8.86
N ALA A 79 -5.53 -12.17 -8.23
CA ALA A 79 -4.30 -12.55 -7.55
C ALA A 79 -4.52 -12.78 -6.05
N LEU A 80 -5.48 -12.04 -5.50
CA LEU A 80 -5.84 -12.10 -4.09
C LEU A 80 -7.28 -11.64 -3.90
N GLU A 81 -8.06 -12.41 -3.15
CA GLU A 81 -9.40 -12.05 -2.70
C GLU A 81 -9.51 -12.26 -1.21
N PHE A 82 -10.08 -11.28 -0.50
CA PHE A 82 -10.18 -11.31 0.95
C PHE A 82 -11.39 -10.53 1.46
N THR A 83 -11.79 -10.85 2.69
CA THR A 83 -12.71 -10.03 3.47
C THR A 83 -12.03 -9.51 4.72
N TYR A 84 -12.36 -8.29 5.10
CA TYR A 84 -11.94 -7.67 6.36
C TYR A 84 -13.17 -7.37 7.21
N HIS A 85 -13.17 -7.84 8.44
CA HIS A 85 -14.24 -7.66 9.42
C HIS A 85 -13.93 -6.47 10.33
N PRO A 86 -14.51 -5.30 10.13
CA PRO A 86 -14.14 -4.09 10.90
C PRO A 86 -14.42 -4.21 12.41
N ARG A 87 -15.40 -5.01 12.81
CA ARG A 87 -15.73 -5.22 14.23
C ARG A 87 -14.68 -6.04 14.98
N THR A 88 -14.00 -6.94 14.31
CA THR A 88 -13.03 -7.87 14.92
C THR A 88 -11.60 -7.64 14.47
N GLY A 89 -11.40 -6.81 13.45
CA GLY A 89 -10.12 -6.58 12.80
C GLY A 89 -9.58 -7.80 12.05
N LYS A 90 -10.38 -8.84 11.82
CA LYS A 90 -9.91 -10.08 11.19
C LYS A 90 -10.01 -10.02 9.68
N VAL A 91 -9.04 -10.66 9.03
CA VAL A 91 -9.01 -10.89 7.58
C VAL A 91 -9.21 -12.38 7.30
N ASP A 92 -10.07 -12.69 6.35
CA ASP A 92 -10.18 -14.01 5.76
C ASP A 92 -9.79 -13.97 4.29
N LEU A 93 -8.90 -14.88 3.89
CA LEU A 93 -8.45 -15.03 2.51
C LEU A 93 -9.38 -16.01 1.78
N ILE A 94 -10.04 -15.53 0.73
CA ILE A 94 -10.96 -16.31 -0.11
C ILE A 94 -10.15 -16.99 -1.20
N GLU A 95 -9.43 -16.20 -2.02
CA GLU A 95 -8.60 -16.69 -3.10
C GLU A 95 -7.19 -16.11 -3.01
N VAL A 96 -6.19 -16.92 -3.32
CA VAL A 96 -4.78 -16.54 -3.39
C VAL A 96 -4.15 -17.29 -4.55
N ILE A 97 -3.42 -16.59 -5.41
CA ILE A 97 -2.71 -17.24 -6.53
C ILE A 97 -1.77 -18.33 -6.03
N PRO A 98 -1.55 -19.41 -6.80
CA PRO A 98 -0.76 -20.57 -6.38
C PRO A 98 0.65 -20.24 -5.89
N MET A 99 1.27 -19.19 -6.43
CA MET A 99 2.61 -18.73 -6.03
C MET A 99 2.63 -18.29 -4.55
N LEU A 100 1.55 -17.68 -4.06
CA LEU A 100 1.41 -17.18 -2.69
C LEU A 100 0.60 -18.13 -1.80
N ASP A 101 0.02 -19.20 -2.34
CA ASP A 101 -0.86 -20.13 -1.62
C ASP A 101 -0.06 -21.18 -0.82
N LYS A 102 0.79 -20.69 0.08
CA LYS A 102 1.54 -21.47 1.05
C LYS A 102 1.04 -21.12 2.44
N TRP A 103 0.88 -22.11 3.33
CA TRP A 103 0.31 -21.90 4.66
C TRP A 103 0.99 -20.77 5.45
N TYR A 104 2.33 -20.66 5.37
CA TYR A 104 3.10 -19.61 6.05
C TYR A 104 2.92 -18.24 5.38
N VAL A 105 2.79 -18.19 4.03
CA VAL A 105 2.51 -16.95 3.30
C VAL A 105 1.10 -16.47 3.61
N ARG A 106 0.10 -17.34 3.56
CA ARG A 106 -1.29 -17.01 3.93
C ARG A 106 -1.38 -16.44 5.34
N ARG A 107 -0.60 -16.96 6.29
CA ARG A 107 -0.57 -16.45 7.66
C ARG A 107 -0.03 -15.02 7.72
N VAL A 108 1.05 -14.73 7.00
CA VAL A 108 1.63 -13.38 6.92
C VAL A 108 0.65 -12.45 6.22
N LEU A 109 0.12 -12.83 5.05
CA LEU A 109 -0.85 -12.03 4.31
C LEU A 109 -2.08 -11.64 5.16
N LYS A 110 -2.63 -12.57 5.95
CA LYS A 110 -3.76 -12.26 6.85
C LYS A 110 -3.40 -11.17 7.86
N SER A 111 -2.24 -11.29 8.50
CA SER A 111 -1.77 -10.32 9.49
C SER A 111 -1.49 -8.96 8.86
N ASP A 112 -0.85 -8.96 7.70
CA ASP A 112 -0.43 -7.74 7.03
C ASP A 112 -1.63 -7.02 6.40
N LEU A 113 -2.54 -7.75 5.75
CA LEU A 113 -3.76 -7.17 5.20
C LEU A 113 -4.66 -6.57 6.28
N GLN A 114 -4.66 -7.12 7.49
CA GLN A 114 -5.31 -6.48 8.62
C GLN A 114 -4.73 -5.08 8.84
N ARG A 115 -3.41 -4.95 8.89
CA ARG A 115 -2.73 -3.66 9.06
C ARG A 115 -2.94 -2.71 7.88
N VAL A 116 -2.90 -3.26 6.66
CA VAL A 116 -3.21 -2.51 5.44
C VAL A 116 -4.61 -1.92 5.51
N MET A 117 -5.62 -2.72 5.88
CA MET A 117 -7.00 -2.25 5.99
C MET A 117 -7.17 -1.20 7.08
N GLU A 118 -6.57 -1.41 8.26
CA GLU A 118 -6.53 -0.41 9.34
C GLU A 118 -5.90 0.90 8.84
N ASN A 119 -4.79 0.85 8.11
CA ASN A 119 -4.14 2.01 7.53
C ASN A 119 -5.03 2.71 6.49
N LEU A 120 -5.65 1.97 5.58
CA LEU A 120 -6.53 2.55 4.55
C LEU A 120 -7.74 3.27 5.16
N LEU A 121 -8.31 2.74 6.24
CA LEU A 121 -9.38 3.40 7.00
C LEU A 121 -8.94 4.73 7.62
N HIS A 122 -7.64 4.92 7.86
CA HIS A 122 -7.05 6.17 8.34
C HIS A 122 -6.41 7.02 7.23
N GLY A 123 -6.56 6.62 5.96
CA GLY A 123 -5.99 7.36 4.84
C GLY A 123 -4.48 7.17 4.66
N ILE A 124 -3.92 6.10 5.20
CA ILE A 124 -2.50 5.73 5.05
C ILE A 124 -2.38 4.69 3.94
N SER A 125 -1.60 4.99 2.90
CA SER A 125 -1.50 4.15 1.69
C SER A 125 -0.43 3.07 1.75
N VAL A 126 0.42 3.06 2.76
CA VAL A 126 1.57 2.15 2.85
C VAL A 126 1.61 1.39 4.17
N TYR A 127 2.09 0.16 4.09
CA TYR A 127 2.44 -0.66 5.25
C TYR A 127 3.68 -1.47 4.94
N LYS A 128 4.57 -1.65 5.91
CA LYS A 128 5.78 -2.45 5.78
C LYS A 128 5.91 -3.43 6.95
N ASP A 129 6.01 -4.71 6.63
CA ASP A 129 6.38 -5.74 7.58
C ASP A 129 7.90 -5.93 7.56
N GLU A 130 8.57 -5.34 8.55
CA GLU A 130 10.03 -5.41 8.68
C GLU A 130 10.52 -6.85 8.99
N LYS A 131 9.68 -7.67 9.62
CA LYS A 131 10.04 -9.04 10.01
C LYS A 131 10.17 -9.96 8.80
N TYR A 132 9.24 -9.83 7.86
CA TYR A 132 9.17 -10.67 6.67
C TYR A 132 9.66 -9.96 5.41
N HIS A 133 10.05 -8.68 5.53
CA HIS A 133 10.50 -7.83 4.43
C HIS A 133 9.47 -7.76 3.30
N VAL A 134 8.21 -7.55 3.69
CA VAL A 134 7.11 -7.35 2.76
C VAL A 134 6.63 -5.91 2.86
N SER A 135 6.43 -5.26 1.73
CA SER A 135 5.85 -3.92 1.70
C SER A 135 4.57 -3.90 0.86
N TYR A 136 3.63 -3.08 1.30
CA TYR A 136 2.34 -2.90 0.69
C TYR A 136 2.14 -1.43 0.37
N SER A 137 1.75 -1.14 -0.85
CA SER A 137 1.38 0.20 -1.30
C SER A 137 0.01 0.14 -1.98
N PHE A 138 -0.92 0.97 -1.52
CA PHE A 138 -2.29 1.06 -2.04
C PHE A 138 -2.61 2.52 -2.32
N SER A 139 -2.29 2.99 -3.52
CA SER A 139 -2.54 4.37 -3.93
C SER A 139 -3.94 4.52 -4.50
N LEU A 140 -4.75 5.39 -3.88
CA LEU A 140 -6.13 5.62 -4.31
C LEU A 140 -6.15 6.16 -5.75
N MET A 141 -6.88 5.46 -6.60
CA MET A 141 -7.14 5.89 -7.97
C MET A 141 -8.34 6.83 -7.97
N LYS A 142 -8.17 8.01 -8.57
CA LYS A 142 -9.32 8.89 -8.87
C LYS A 142 -10.05 8.26 -10.05
N ASP A 143 -11.36 8.09 -9.94
CA ASP A 143 -12.15 7.80 -11.12
C ASP A 143 -12.02 9.04 -12.03
N GLU A 144 -11.42 8.86 -13.21
CA GLU A 144 -11.56 9.84 -14.28
C GLU A 144 -13.04 9.82 -14.63
N VAL A 145 -13.74 10.91 -14.30
CA VAL A 145 -15.07 11.17 -14.81
C VAL A 145 -14.85 11.38 -16.31
N GLU A 146 -15.13 10.36 -17.11
CA GLU A 146 -15.31 10.60 -18.54
C GLU A 146 -16.36 11.69 -18.66
N PRO A 147 -16.06 12.84 -19.31
CA PRO A 147 -17.10 13.81 -19.56
C PRO A 147 -18.14 13.12 -20.43
N ASP A 148 -19.38 13.03 -19.92
CA ASP A 148 -20.52 12.60 -20.69
C ASP A 148 -20.44 13.30 -22.03
N ALA A 149 -20.27 12.50 -23.08
CA ALA A 149 -20.40 12.98 -24.45
C ALA A 149 -21.82 13.55 -24.54
N ALA A 150 -21.90 14.89 -24.52
CA ALA A 150 -23.12 15.57 -24.72
C ALA A 150 -23.74 15.04 -26.01
N GLU A 151 -24.84 14.33 -25.88
CA GLU A 151 -25.68 13.97 -26.98
C GLU A 151 -26.07 15.28 -27.71
N GLY A 152 -25.44 15.44 -28.86
CA GLY A 152 -25.82 16.50 -29.79
C GLY A 152 -27.24 16.23 -30.28
N GLU A 153 -28.16 16.88 -29.66
CA GLU A 153 -29.53 17.02 -30.14
C GLU A 153 -29.47 17.79 -31.46
N SER A 154 -29.46 17.07 -32.57
CA SER A 154 -29.69 17.64 -33.88
C SER A 154 -31.21 17.85 -34.03
N ASP A 155 -31.66 19.01 -33.66
CA ASP A 155 -32.99 19.50 -34.07
C ASP A 155 -32.99 19.70 -35.58
N GLY A 156 -33.60 18.74 -36.27
CA GLY A 156 -33.94 18.86 -37.68
C GLY A 156 -35.25 19.58 -37.84
N THR A 157 -35.17 20.89 -38.11
CA THR A 157 -36.36 21.64 -38.55
C THR A 157 -36.49 21.49 -40.04
N GLU A 158 -37.61 20.92 -40.41
CA GLU A 158 -38.13 20.88 -41.78
C GLU A 158 -38.59 22.23 -42.29
N GLU A 159 -38.41 22.43 -43.58
CA GLU A 159 -39.46 22.96 -44.50
C GLU A 159 -39.28 22.35 -45.87
#